data_98ac26a84e8168c948f41c7e2c97a3ed
#
_entry.id   98ac26a84e8168c948f41c7e2c97a3ed
#
_cell.length_a   1.000
_cell.length_b   1.000
_cell.length_c   1.000
_cell.angle_alpha   90.00
_cell.angle_beta   90.00
_cell.angle_gamma   90.00
#
_symmetry.space_group_name_H-M   'P 1'
#
loop_
_entity.id
_entity.type
_entity.pdbx_description
1 polymer ?
#
loop_
_entity_poly.entity_id
_entity_poly.type
_entity_poly.pdbx_seq_one_letter_code
_entity_poly.pdbx_strand_id
1 'polypeptide(L)'
;MTENNTAIVLAAGQGKRMQSKIQKQFLEIQGYPVLYYSLRCFQESPLIGNIILVTGEEMVSYCKEEIVDKYGFTKVTNVIAGGKERYDSVYAGLCACSEIPCDYVFIHDGARPFITEEMLERGLERTRKTGACVLGMPSKDTVKLADKNAFVESTPERNYVWTVQTPQIFLYSL
;
A
#
# COMPACT_ATOMS: atom_id res chain seq x y z
N MET A 1 20.57 -3.47 -16.80
CA MET A 1 19.13 -3.51 -17.18
C MET A 1 18.41 -2.68 -16.15
N THR A 2 17.53 -1.80 -16.57
CA THR A 2 16.66 -1.04 -15.65
C THR A 2 15.58 -1.99 -15.12
N GLU A 3 15.45 -2.10 -13.81
CA GLU A 3 14.41 -2.91 -13.17
C GLU A 3 13.02 -2.31 -13.42
N ASN A 4 12.04 -3.18 -13.63
CA ASN A 4 10.64 -2.80 -13.83
C ASN A 4 9.89 -2.95 -12.50
N ASN A 5 9.76 -1.88 -11.75
CA ASN A 5 9.10 -1.88 -10.46
C ASN A 5 7.68 -1.34 -10.57
N THR A 6 6.71 -2.06 -10.01
CA THR A 6 5.30 -1.67 -10.03
C THR A 6 4.78 -1.44 -8.61
N ALA A 7 4.13 -0.30 -8.37
CA ALA A 7 3.42 -0.05 -7.14
C ALA A 7 1.95 -0.48 -7.27
N ILE A 8 1.46 -1.28 -6.32
CA ILE A 8 0.05 -1.62 -6.15
C ILE A 8 -0.48 -0.82 -4.98
N VAL A 9 -1.27 0.22 -5.28
CA VAL A 9 -1.82 1.13 -4.27
C VAL A 9 -3.26 0.73 -3.96
N LEU A 10 -3.49 0.30 -2.72
CA LEU A 10 -4.78 -0.21 -2.25
C LEU A 10 -5.66 0.91 -1.68
N ALA A 11 -6.78 1.18 -2.32
CA ALA A 11 -7.77 2.18 -1.94
C ALA A 11 -9.21 1.63 -1.85
N ALA A 12 -9.38 0.28 -1.83
CA ALA A 12 -10.68 -0.38 -1.77
C ALA A 12 -11.31 -0.42 -0.37
N GLY A 13 -10.58 -0.02 0.67
CA GLY A 13 -11.04 -0.11 2.06
C GLY A 13 -12.22 0.82 2.36
N GLN A 14 -13.33 0.27 2.86
CA GLN A 14 -14.56 1.02 3.19
C GLN A 14 -14.47 1.89 4.46
N GLY A 15 -13.38 1.81 5.22
CA GLY A 15 -13.17 2.65 6.41
C GLY A 15 -14.17 2.42 7.56
N LYS A 16 -14.78 1.23 7.69
CA LYS A 16 -15.86 0.89 8.66
C LYS A 16 -15.62 1.36 10.10
N ARG A 17 -14.34 1.48 10.50
CA ARG A 17 -13.95 1.91 11.85
C ARG A 17 -14.08 3.42 12.11
N MET A 18 -14.14 4.24 11.06
CA MET A 18 -14.16 5.71 11.20
C MET A 18 -15.57 6.32 11.28
N GLN A 19 -16.63 5.52 11.08
CA GLN A 19 -18.03 5.97 11.06
C GLN A 19 -18.29 7.21 10.17
N SER A 20 -17.40 7.47 9.21
CA SER A 20 -17.50 8.55 8.24
C SER A 20 -18.26 8.10 7.00
N LYS A 21 -19.05 8.99 6.41
CA LYS A 21 -19.69 8.78 5.10
C LYS A 21 -18.66 8.79 3.96
N ILE A 22 -17.50 9.44 4.17
CA ILE A 22 -16.40 9.51 3.20
C ILE A 22 -15.34 8.48 3.61
N GLN A 23 -14.91 7.67 2.67
CA GLN A 23 -13.84 6.70 2.89
C GLN A 23 -12.53 7.44 3.20
N LYS A 24 -11.73 6.93 4.17
CA LYS A 24 -10.56 7.62 4.73
C LYS A 24 -9.52 8.07 3.69
N GLN A 25 -9.35 7.31 2.60
CA GLN A 25 -8.41 7.62 1.53
C GLN A 25 -8.85 8.83 0.68
N PHE A 26 -10.12 9.22 0.74
CA PHE A 26 -10.67 10.38 0.05
C PHE A 26 -10.92 11.58 0.98
N LEU A 27 -10.61 11.47 2.27
CA LEU A 27 -10.58 12.64 3.17
C LEU A 27 -9.49 13.60 2.71
N GLU A 28 -9.76 14.90 2.78
CA GLU A 28 -8.82 15.91 2.33
C GLU A 28 -7.87 16.36 3.43
N ILE A 29 -6.61 16.54 3.05
CA ILE A 29 -5.56 17.20 3.83
C ILE A 29 -5.01 18.32 2.94
N GLN A 30 -5.10 19.55 3.38
CA GLN A 30 -4.65 20.74 2.64
C GLN A 30 -5.22 20.81 1.20
N GLY A 31 -6.49 20.42 1.01
CA GLY A 31 -7.18 20.48 -0.27
C GLY A 31 -6.89 19.32 -1.23
N TYR A 32 -6.15 18.30 -0.78
CA TYR A 32 -5.88 17.08 -1.56
C TYR A 32 -6.36 15.84 -0.81
N PRO A 33 -6.95 14.85 -1.50
CA PRO A 33 -7.33 13.60 -0.85
C PRO A 33 -6.09 12.86 -0.30
N VAL A 34 -6.23 12.14 0.80
CA VAL A 34 -5.12 11.36 1.41
C VAL A 34 -4.43 10.46 0.37
N LEU A 35 -5.20 9.84 -0.52
CA LEU A 35 -4.70 8.99 -1.60
C LEU A 35 -3.72 9.72 -2.53
N TYR A 36 -3.93 11.02 -2.76
CA TYR A 36 -3.05 11.85 -3.60
C TYR A 36 -1.60 11.78 -3.13
N TYR A 37 -1.35 11.88 -1.83
CA TYR A 37 0.01 11.91 -1.28
C TYR A 37 0.73 10.58 -1.48
N SER A 38 0.02 9.47 -1.35
CA SER A 38 0.59 8.14 -1.64
C SER A 38 0.91 7.98 -3.13
N LEU A 39 -0.03 8.34 -4.01
CA LEU A 39 0.19 8.27 -5.46
C LEU A 39 1.31 9.21 -5.91
N ARG A 40 1.37 10.42 -5.35
CA ARG A 40 2.40 11.41 -5.67
C ARG A 40 3.81 10.89 -5.37
N CYS A 41 4.02 10.25 -4.22
CA CYS A 41 5.33 9.68 -3.88
C CYS A 41 5.77 8.64 -4.92
N PHE A 42 4.89 7.73 -5.33
CA PHE A 42 5.21 6.74 -6.37
C PHE A 42 5.35 7.36 -7.77
N GLN A 43 4.56 8.37 -8.10
CA GLN A 43 4.65 9.09 -9.36
C GLN A 43 5.99 9.82 -9.52
N GLU A 44 6.48 10.46 -8.44
CA GLU A 44 7.73 11.21 -8.44
C GLU A 44 8.97 10.30 -8.31
N SER A 45 8.83 9.09 -7.75
CA SER A 45 9.93 8.16 -7.54
C SER A 45 10.54 7.66 -8.85
N PRO A 46 11.86 7.78 -9.07
CA PRO A 46 12.52 7.21 -10.22
C PRO A 46 12.58 5.67 -10.18
N LEU A 47 12.34 5.07 -9.01
CA LEU A 47 12.33 3.62 -8.84
C LEU A 47 11.09 2.96 -9.43
N ILE A 48 9.97 3.67 -9.53
CA ILE A 48 8.68 3.12 -9.92
C ILE A 48 8.39 3.46 -11.38
N GLY A 49 8.17 2.43 -12.20
CA GLY A 49 7.77 2.58 -13.60
C GLY A 49 6.26 2.60 -13.80
N ASN A 50 5.52 1.79 -13.04
CA ASN A 50 4.08 1.63 -13.17
C ASN A 50 3.38 1.69 -11.82
N ILE A 51 2.13 2.16 -11.81
CA ILE A 51 1.25 2.16 -10.65
C ILE A 51 -0.07 1.49 -11.05
N ILE A 52 -0.52 0.53 -10.25
CA ILE A 52 -1.85 -0.07 -10.33
C ILE A 52 -2.64 0.42 -9.12
N LEU A 53 -3.70 1.18 -9.36
CA LEU A 53 -4.60 1.64 -8.32
C LEU A 53 -5.76 0.66 -8.16
N VAL A 54 -5.89 0.07 -6.97
CA VAL A 54 -6.97 -0.88 -6.65
C VAL A 54 -7.97 -0.21 -5.71
N THR A 55 -9.21 -0.07 -6.15
CA THR A 55 -10.28 0.65 -5.43
C THR A 55 -11.56 -0.18 -5.33
N GLY A 56 -12.59 0.33 -4.65
CA GLY A 56 -13.93 -0.26 -4.70
C GLY A 56 -14.48 -0.19 -6.12
N GLU A 57 -15.28 -1.19 -6.53
CA GLU A 57 -15.84 -1.25 -7.88
C GLU A 57 -16.59 0.03 -8.26
N GLU A 58 -17.38 0.55 -7.32
CA GLU A 58 -18.15 1.79 -7.46
C GLU A 58 -17.30 3.06 -7.55
N MET A 59 -16.02 2.98 -7.18
CA MET A 59 -15.09 4.12 -7.14
C MET A 59 -14.11 4.14 -8.31
N VAL A 60 -14.14 3.15 -9.21
CA VAL A 60 -13.17 3.03 -10.33
C VAL A 60 -13.22 4.27 -11.22
N SER A 61 -14.41 4.66 -11.71
CA SER A 61 -14.56 5.85 -12.57
C SER A 61 -14.16 7.12 -11.84
N TYR A 62 -14.61 7.29 -10.59
CA TYR A 62 -14.24 8.43 -9.77
C TYR A 62 -12.71 8.54 -9.58
N CYS A 63 -12.05 7.45 -9.23
CA CYS A 63 -10.60 7.45 -9.05
C CYS A 63 -9.86 7.76 -10.34
N LYS A 64 -10.36 7.29 -11.49
CA LYS A 64 -9.77 7.58 -12.78
C LYS A 64 -9.88 9.07 -13.11
N GLU A 65 -11.07 9.64 -13.05
CA GLU A 65 -11.36 11.02 -13.49
C GLU A 65 -10.88 12.05 -12.45
N GLU A 66 -11.30 11.90 -11.19
CA GLU A 66 -11.11 12.91 -10.15
C GLU A 66 -9.77 12.78 -9.40
N ILE A 67 -9.06 11.65 -9.54
CA ILE A 67 -7.75 11.43 -8.90
C ILE A 67 -6.66 11.31 -9.95
N VAL A 68 -6.72 10.33 -10.84
CA VAL A 68 -5.61 10.03 -11.76
C VAL A 68 -5.49 11.12 -12.81
N ASP A 69 -6.55 11.39 -13.57
CA ASP A 69 -6.55 12.34 -14.68
C ASP A 69 -6.42 13.78 -14.16
N LYS A 70 -7.18 14.13 -13.12
CA LYS A 70 -7.19 15.46 -12.53
C LYS A 70 -5.83 15.92 -11.99
N TYR A 71 -5.08 15.02 -11.35
CA TYR A 71 -3.77 15.32 -10.79
C TYR A 71 -2.59 14.89 -11.68
N GLY A 72 -2.86 14.32 -12.86
CA GLY A 72 -1.84 13.98 -13.85
C GLY A 72 -0.92 12.83 -13.42
N PHE A 73 -1.45 11.80 -12.78
CA PHE A 73 -0.68 10.61 -12.39
C PHE A 73 -0.41 9.69 -13.59
N THR A 74 0.54 10.06 -14.41
CA THR A 74 0.85 9.39 -15.70
C THR A 74 1.40 7.98 -15.57
N LYS A 75 1.97 7.62 -14.40
CA LYS A 75 2.45 6.26 -14.12
C LYS A 75 1.32 5.30 -13.71
N VAL A 76 0.10 5.82 -13.42
CA VAL A 76 -1.05 4.96 -13.14
C VAL A 76 -1.55 4.37 -14.45
N THR A 77 -1.16 3.12 -14.70
CA THR A 77 -1.52 2.38 -15.92
C THR A 77 -2.91 1.75 -15.83
N ASN A 78 -3.31 1.34 -14.63
CA ASN A 78 -4.58 0.65 -14.39
C ASN A 78 -5.26 1.17 -13.12
N VAL A 79 -6.57 1.40 -13.22
CA VAL A 79 -7.47 1.60 -12.08
C VAL A 79 -8.47 0.45 -12.10
N ILE A 80 -8.40 -0.43 -11.11
CA ILE A 80 -9.16 -1.69 -11.09
C ILE A 80 -9.97 -1.86 -9.81
N ALA A 81 -11.00 -2.68 -9.89
CA ALA A 81 -11.77 -3.09 -8.72
C ALA A 81 -10.98 -4.06 -7.85
N GLY A 82 -10.98 -3.84 -6.55
CA GLY A 82 -10.51 -4.79 -5.55
C GLY A 82 -11.59 -5.77 -5.13
N GLY A 83 -11.23 -6.67 -4.22
CA GLY A 83 -12.16 -7.65 -3.66
C GLY A 83 -12.69 -7.24 -2.27
N LYS A 84 -13.35 -8.18 -1.64
CA LYS A 84 -14.00 -8.00 -0.33
C LYS A 84 -12.99 -7.75 0.79
N GLU A 85 -11.89 -8.48 0.75
CA GLU A 85 -10.83 -8.41 1.75
C GLU A 85 -9.55 -7.78 1.15
N ARG A 86 -8.62 -7.38 2.03
CA ARG A 86 -7.36 -6.77 1.59
C ARG A 86 -6.55 -7.70 0.68
N TYR A 87 -6.50 -8.99 0.99
CA TYR A 87 -5.75 -9.97 0.18
C TYR A 87 -6.38 -10.19 -1.21
N ASP A 88 -7.70 -10.11 -1.36
CA ASP A 88 -8.37 -10.17 -2.67
C ASP A 88 -7.95 -8.98 -3.53
N SER A 89 -7.88 -7.78 -2.93
CA SER A 89 -7.44 -6.55 -3.62
C SER A 89 -5.96 -6.62 -4.00
N VAL A 90 -5.11 -7.19 -3.15
CA VAL A 90 -3.70 -7.45 -3.47
C VAL A 90 -3.60 -8.41 -4.64
N TYR A 91 -4.36 -9.51 -4.62
CA TYR A 91 -4.37 -10.51 -5.69
C TYR A 91 -4.80 -9.92 -7.03
N ALA A 92 -5.87 -9.10 -7.04
CA ALA A 92 -6.31 -8.40 -8.25
C ALA A 92 -5.19 -7.50 -8.82
N GLY A 93 -4.48 -6.77 -7.96
CA GLY A 93 -3.31 -5.97 -8.36
C GLY A 93 -2.17 -6.81 -8.92
N LEU A 94 -1.86 -7.95 -8.30
CA LEU A 94 -0.83 -8.88 -8.80
C LEU A 94 -1.21 -9.51 -10.15
N CYS A 95 -2.47 -9.84 -10.36
CA CYS A 95 -2.96 -10.30 -11.66
C CYS A 95 -2.77 -9.23 -12.74
N ALA A 96 -3.06 -7.97 -12.43
CA ALA A 96 -2.84 -6.87 -13.38
C ALA A 96 -1.34 -6.64 -13.68
N CYS A 97 -0.43 -6.93 -12.74
CA CYS A 97 1.01 -6.90 -12.98
C CYS A 97 1.47 -7.94 -14.03
N SER A 98 0.74 -9.05 -14.23
CA SER A 98 1.12 -10.07 -15.22
C SER A 98 1.08 -9.60 -16.66
N GLU A 99 0.39 -8.50 -16.93
CA GLU A 99 0.25 -7.90 -18.27
C GLU A 99 1.38 -6.92 -18.62
N ILE A 100 2.27 -6.61 -17.66
CA ILE A 100 3.37 -5.66 -17.82
C ILE A 100 4.67 -6.27 -17.29
N PRO A 101 5.85 -5.85 -17.80
CA PRO A 101 7.12 -6.24 -17.21
C PRO A 101 7.18 -5.80 -15.75
N CYS A 102 7.41 -6.75 -14.83
CA CYS A 102 7.45 -6.50 -13.40
C CYS A 102 8.49 -7.38 -12.71
N ASP A 103 9.51 -6.76 -12.14
CA ASP A 103 10.55 -7.47 -11.38
C ASP A 103 10.23 -7.43 -9.87
N TYR A 104 9.79 -6.25 -9.37
CA TYR A 104 9.43 -6.06 -7.97
C TYR A 104 8.08 -5.36 -7.83
N VAL A 105 7.30 -5.79 -6.85
CA VAL A 105 6.01 -5.17 -6.49
C VAL A 105 6.10 -4.47 -5.14
N PHE A 106 5.52 -3.26 -5.07
CA PHE A 106 5.42 -2.43 -3.88
C PHE A 106 3.94 -2.33 -3.49
N ILE A 107 3.50 -3.13 -2.52
CA ILE A 107 2.10 -3.15 -2.07
C ILE A 107 1.93 -2.12 -0.96
N HIS A 108 1.09 -1.11 -1.22
CA HIS A 108 0.93 0.02 -0.32
C HIS A 108 -0.53 0.37 -0.04
N ASP A 109 -0.83 0.65 1.22
CA ASP A 109 -2.16 1.14 1.62
C ASP A 109 -2.29 2.62 1.25
N GLY A 110 -3.15 2.98 0.29
CA GLY A 110 -3.33 4.34 -0.22
C GLY A 110 -3.79 5.39 0.81
N ALA A 111 -4.20 4.94 1.99
CA ALA A 111 -4.52 5.81 3.12
C ALA A 111 -3.33 6.07 4.08
N ARG A 112 -2.10 5.81 3.66
CA ARG A 112 -0.86 6.07 4.41
C ARG A 112 -0.01 7.13 3.71
N PRO A 113 -0.26 8.42 3.93
CA PRO A 113 0.32 9.50 3.12
C PRO A 113 1.80 9.81 3.40
N PHE A 114 2.40 9.23 4.45
CA PHE A 114 3.75 9.59 4.91
C PHE A 114 4.86 8.66 4.40
N ILE A 115 4.67 8.10 3.22
CA ILE A 115 5.71 7.35 2.51
C ILE A 115 6.74 8.34 1.92
N THR A 116 8.02 7.95 1.91
CA THR A 116 9.12 8.77 1.37
C THR A 116 9.97 7.97 0.40
N GLU A 117 10.68 8.65 -0.50
CA GLU A 117 11.63 8.03 -1.44
C GLU A 117 12.67 7.17 -0.71
N GLU A 118 13.24 7.66 0.38
CA GLU A 118 14.20 6.90 1.19
C GLU A 118 13.64 5.56 1.68
N MET A 119 12.34 5.50 2.04
CA MET A 119 11.69 4.26 2.44
C MET A 119 11.59 3.27 1.27
N LEU A 120 11.32 3.77 0.06
CA LEU A 120 11.26 2.94 -1.15
C LEU A 120 12.64 2.38 -1.50
N GLU A 121 13.68 3.22 -1.50
CA GLU A 121 15.07 2.84 -1.78
C GLU A 121 15.56 1.75 -0.81
N ARG A 122 15.46 1.99 0.50
CA ARG A 122 15.88 1.05 1.53
C ARG A 122 15.13 -0.27 1.46
N GLY A 123 13.81 -0.20 1.21
CA GLY A 123 12.98 -1.39 1.08
C GLY A 123 13.37 -2.22 -0.15
N LEU A 124 13.57 -1.58 -1.30
CA LEU A 124 14.00 -2.25 -2.53
C LEU A 124 15.40 -2.87 -2.38
N GLU A 125 16.36 -2.11 -1.83
CA GLU A 125 17.70 -2.63 -1.59
C GLU A 125 17.69 -3.90 -0.72
N ARG A 126 16.83 -3.91 0.30
CA ARG A 126 16.67 -5.08 1.15
C ARG A 126 16.01 -6.23 0.39
N THR A 127 14.97 -5.95 -0.39
CA THR A 127 14.25 -6.95 -1.18
C THR A 127 15.15 -7.62 -2.22
N ARG A 128 16.06 -6.88 -2.85
CA ARG A 128 17.08 -7.45 -3.77
C ARG A 128 17.92 -8.53 -3.10
N LYS A 129 18.18 -8.43 -1.80
CA LYS A 129 19.01 -9.38 -1.03
C LYS A 129 18.22 -10.55 -0.46
N THR A 130 16.94 -10.36 -0.17
CA THR A 130 16.14 -11.32 0.62
C THR A 130 14.90 -11.84 -0.09
N GLY A 131 14.55 -11.29 -1.27
CA GLY A 131 13.33 -11.61 -2.01
C GLY A 131 12.07 -10.90 -1.48
N ALA A 132 12.04 -10.51 -0.21
CA ALA A 132 10.92 -9.85 0.44
C ALA A 132 11.37 -8.88 1.52
N CYS A 133 10.69 -7.74 1.63
CA CYS A 133 10.91 -6.77 2.70
C CYS A 133 9.59 -6.08 3.08
N VAL A 134 9.36 -5.90 4.36
CA VAL A 134 8.24 -5.09 4.86
C VAL A 134 8.78 -3.96 5.72
N LEU A 135 8.19 -2.79 5.60
CA LEU A 135 8.46 -1.69 6.52
C LEU A 135 7.82 -2.00 7.87
N GLY A 136 8.51 -1.68 8.93
CA GLY A 136 8.02 -1.89 10.28
C GLY A 136 8.63 -0.91 11.27
N MET A 137 7.96 -0.77 12.40
CA MET A 137 8.46 0.01 13.55
C MET A 137 8.50 -0.87 14.78
N PRO A 138 9.58 -0.80 15.60
CA PRO A 138 9.59 -1.49 16.89
C PRO A 138 8.45 -0.96 17.76
N SER A 139 7.78 -1.86 18.46
CA SER A 139 6.69 -1.49 19.35
C SER A 139 7.19 -0.60 20.48
N LYS A 140 6.50 0.52 20.70
CA LYS A 140 6.73 1.40 21.86
C LYS A 140 5.94 0.93 23.08
N ASP A 141 4.87 0.16 22.85
CA ASP A 141 3.97 -0.31 23.90
C ASP A 141 4.33 -1.72 24.36
N THR A 142 3.95 -2.05 25.59
CA THR A 142 3.99 -3.43 26.08
C THR A 142 2.81 -4.20 25.48
N VAL A 143 3.11 -5.20 24.68
CA VAL A 143 2.10 -6.06 24.06
C VAL A 143 1.78 -7.24 24.97
N LYS A 144 0.49 -7.55 25.10
CA LYS A 144 -0.01 -8.73 25.80
C LYS A 144 -0.70 -9.62 24.77
N LEU A 145 -0.37 -10.91 24.80
CA LEU A 145 -1.18 -11.92 24.11
C LEU A 145 -2.24 -12.40 25.09
N ALA A 146 -3.49 -12.35 24.67
CA ALA A 146 -4.63 -12.74 25.50
C ALA A 146 -5.36 -13.93 24.89
N ASP A 147 -5.97 -14.75 25.75
CA ASP A 147 -6.86 -15.82 25.36
C ASP A 147 -8.23 -15.28 24.87
N LYS A 148 -9.11 -16.20 24.46
CA LYS A 148 -10.48 -15.88 24.01
C LYS A 148 -11.36 -15.23 25.08
N ASN A 149 -10.97 -15.32 26.37
CA ASN A 149 -11.69 -14.75 27.51
C ASN A 149 -11.06 -13.43 27.99
N ALA A 150 -10.12 -12.88 27.21
CA ALA A 150 -9.36 -11.66 27.50
C ALA A 150 -8.42 -11.76 28.71
N PHE A 151 -8.04 -12.97 29.14
CA PHE A 151 -6.97 -13.15 30.12
C PHE A 151 -5.60 -13.18 29.43
N VAL A 152 -4.60 -12.55 30.06
CA VAL A 152 -3.24 -12.51 29.54
C VAL A 152 -2.58 -13.87 29.61
N GLU A 153 -2.21 -14.44 28.47
CA GLU A 153 -1.44 -15.69 28.38
C GLU A 153 0.05 -15.45 28.40
N SER A 154 0.52 -14.41 27.70
CA SER A 154 1.95 -14.11 27.63
C SER A 154 2.23 -12.63 27.36
N THR A 155 3.48 -12.25 27.61
CA THR A 155 4.00 -10.91 27.32
C THR A 155 5.27 -11.08 26.50
N PRO A 156 5.23 -10.91 25.17
CA PRO A 156 6.44 -11.02 24.37
C PRO A 156 7.46 -9.94 24.74
N GLU A 157 8.72 -10.26 24.62
CA GLU A 157 9.79 -9.29 24.83
C GLU A 157 9.68 -8.18 23.79
N ARG A 158 9.47 -6.92 24.24
CA ARG A 158 9.17 -5.76 23.41
C ARG A 158 10.19 -5.53 22.29
N ASN A 159 11.46 -5.84 22.53
CA ASN A 159 12.54 -5.65 21.55
C ASN A 159 12.34 -6.49 20.27
N TYR A 160 11.54 -7.56 20.34
CA TYR A 160 11.23 -8.43 19.21
C TYR A 160 9.82 -8.21 18.64
N VAL A 161 9.08 -7.23 19.18
CA VAL A 161 7.74 -6.91 18.69
C VAL A 161 7.81 -5.72 17.74
N TRP A 162 7.35 -5.93 16.51
CA TRP A 162 7.33 -4.91 15.48
C TRP A 162 5.92 -4.72 14.93
N THR A 163 5.52 -3.48 14.69
CA THR A 163 4.27 -3.15 14.00
C THR A 163 4.55 -2.99 12.51
N VAL A 164 3.94 -3.85 11.71
CA VAL A 164 4.13 -3.86 10.25
C VAL A 164 3.39 -2.70 9.60
N GLN A 165 4.06 -2.05 8.67
CA GLN A 165 3.58 -0.95 7.87
C GLN A 165 3.56 -1.31 6.37
N THR A 166 3.34 -0.34 5.50
CA THR A 166 3.51 -0.44 4.06
C THR A 166 4.39 0.71 3.56
N PRO A 167 5.10 0.56 2.43
CA PRO A 167 4.99 -0.54 1.46
C PRO A 167 5.57 -1.86 1.96
N GLN A 168 5.00 -2.94 1.44
CA GLN A 168 5.51 -4.30 1.49
C GLN A 168 6.07 -4.61 0.10
N ILE A 169 7.33 -5.00 0.01
CA ILE A 169 8.05 -5.10 -1.27
C ILE A 169 8.47 -6.55 -1.47
N PHE A 170 8.20 -7.08 -2.65
CA PHE A 170 8.47 -8.48 -3.00
C PHE A 170 9.08 -8.58 -4.39
N LEU A 171 9.93 -9.58 -4.59
CA LEU A 171 10.25 -10.07 -5.93
C LEU A 171 8.94 -10.61 -6.54
N TYR A 172 8.59 -10.17 -7.77
CA TYR A 172 7.30 -10.52 -8.35
C TYR A 172 7.13 -12.01 -8.61
N SER A 173 8.22 -12.72 -8.89
CA SER A 173 8.22 -14.16 -9.12
C SER A 173 8.13 -15.03 -7.86
N LEU A 174 8.07 -14.43 -6.67
CA LEU A 174 7.96 -15.15 -5.39
C LEU A 174 6.55 -15.75 -5.22
#